data_5dec1dad904b8ed7b9f0b6da5c3ed245
#
_entry.id   5dec1dad904b8ed7b9f0b6da5c3ed245
#
_cell.length_a   1.000
_cell.length_b   1.000
_cell.length_c   1.000
_cell.angle_alpha   90.00
_cell.angle_beta   90.00
_cell.angle_gamma   90.00
#
_symmetry.space_group_name_H-M   'P 1'
#
loop_
_entity.id
_entity.type
_entity.pdbx_description
1 polymer ?
#
loop_
_entity_poly.entity_id
_entity_poly.type
_entity_poly.pdbx_seq_one_letter_code
_entity_poly.pdbx_strand_id
1 'polypeptide(L)'
;MKLRREALVFFSAISLLKDIKASSSDSLVTDYSSRYQHSKGTTMSVKCSDTPQFLALQTAAEQMKMDEKLHLKHLCSDAARCAGLVANHETEGGRKIILDYSRQQVTGEIMELLFDMADKVGLVDKRNDMRCGKKINSTEGRAVLHHVLRMPKGYDYSVRNPAEGKKILDEVHAVRDKIEAFVSKVRSGEHKGVTGKELKNFVCIGIGGSQLGPEFVLEALRADAKASQAAMGRQLRFLANVDPVDFNVCTRDLDPAETLVVVISKTFTTAETMLNARTAKKWLIDGLADQGIVDADDIVKKHVIAVSTAEDLVTEFGIDKNNMFGFWEWVGGRFSVCSAVGIVPLSLQYSYEVMSEFLDGAHCIDEHFFEAPLRENLPVLLGLIGVWNSTFMCYGTRALLPYSQALKRFPAHIQQVDMESNGKRVTIDGVPLPFQSGEVDFGEPGTNGQHSFYQLMHQGRVVPADFIGFMESQTPVELQGEIVSNHDELMSNFFAQPDALAYGKSLSDLIQEGVPENLREHKVFMGNRPSSSMLMTKLDAFGIGQLLAIYEHRTAVQGFIWSINSFDQWGVELGKVLAKQVRSQLNTSRKSQASVQGFNSSTSALLEAYLSHKK
;
A
#
# COMPACT_ATOMS: atom_id res chain seq x y z
N MET A 1 -37.55 21.45 33.57
CA MET A 1 -38.63 20.64 32.96
C MET A 1 -38.30 20.08 31.58
N LYS A 2 -37.29 20.53 30.90
CA LYS A 2 -36.85 19.98 29.60
C LYS A 2 -36.01 18.70 29.71
N LEU A 3 -35.23 18.55 30.76
CA LEU A 3 -34.34 17.36 30.98
C LEU A 3 -35.09 16.06 31.41
N ARG A 4 -36.37 16.13 31.76
CA ARG A 4 -37.18 14.93 32.08
C ARG A 4 -37.90 14.31 30.87
N ARG A 5 -38.01 15.02 29.74
CA ARG A 5 -38.63 14.48 28.53
C ARG A 5 -37.68 13.69 27.63
N GLU A 6 -36.41 13.98 27.67
CA GLU A 6 -35.41 13.25 26.83
C GLU A 6 -35.03 11.89 27.46
N ALA A 7 -35.07 11.75 28.80
CA ALA A 7 -34.84 10.48 29.46
C ALA A 7 -35.99 9.46 29.23
N LEU A 8 -37.22 9.91 29.04
CA LEU A 8 -38.36 9.00 28.77
C LEU A 8 -38.38 8.46 27.35
N VAL A 9 -37.80 9.19 26.38
CA VAL A 9 -37.69 8.73 25.00
C VAL A 9 -36.60 7.69 24.86
N PHE A 10 -35.53 7.78 25.67
CA PHE A 10 -34.42 6.81 25.65
C PHE A 10 -34.83 5.46 26.27
N PHE A 11 -35.64 5.46 27.32
CA PHE A 11 -36.13 4.22 27.93
C PHE A 11 -37.20 3.51 27.11
N SER A 12 -37.99 4.24 26.31
CA SER A 12 -38.97 3.66 25.39
C SER A 12 -38.31 2.98 24.18
N ALA A 13 -37.16 3.50 23.71
CA ALA A 13 -36.39 2.90 22.60
C ALA A 13 -35.71 1.58 23.02
N ILE A 14 -35.26 1.47 24.25
CA ILE A 14 -34.63 0.24 24.78
C ILE A 14 -35.66 -0.87 25.02
N SER A 15 -36.90 -0.54 25.38
CA SER A 15 -38.00 -1.51 25.49
C SER A 15 -38.43 -2.05 24.12
N LEU A 16 -38.51 -1.19 23.08
CA LEU A 16 -38.85 -1.62 21.73
C LEU A 16 -37.77 -2.52 21.07
N LEU A 17 -36.49 -2.32 21.43
CA LEU A 17 -35.38 -3.14 20.93
C LEU A 17 -35.31 -4.52 21.61
N LYS A 18 -35.90 -4.70 22.81
CA LYS A 18 -36.03 -6.01 23.44
C LYS A 18 -37.14 -6.86 22.82
N ASP A 19 -38.21 -6.26 22.38
CA ASP A 19 -39.36 -6.97 21.77
C ASP A 19 -39.10 -7.39 20.33
N ILE A 20 -38.17 -6.69 19.63
CA ILE A 20 -37.73 -7.07 18.27
C ILE A 20 -36.73 -8.25 18.30
N LYS A 21 -36.02 -8.46 19.41
CA LYS A 21 -35.09 -9.61 19.55
C LYS A 21 -35.79 -10.93 19.93
N ALA A 22 -37.06 -10.89 20.34
CA ALA A 22 -37.80 -12.09 20.76
C ALA A 22 -38.59 -12.76 19.62
N SER A 23 -38.70 -12.17 18.44
CA SER A 23 -39.52 -12.69 17.34
C SER A 23 -38.79 -13.11 16.04
N SER A 24 -37.44 -13.10 16.01
CA SER A 24 -36.69 -13.42 14.77
C SER A 24 -35.44 -14.29 14.95
N SER A 25 -35.24 -14.98 16.08
CA SER A 25 -33.95 -15.63 16.37
C SER A 25 -33.93 -17.17 16.40
N ASP A 26 -35.04 -17.89 16.13
CA ASP A 26 -35.04 -19.35 16.34
C ASP A 26 -35.06 -20.24 15.08
N SER A 27 -34.99 -19.70 13.86
CA SER A 27 -34.99 -20.56 12.67
C SER A 27 -33.77 -20.42 11.72
N LEU A 28 -32.86 -19.49 11.96
CA LEU A 28 -31.66 -19.28 11.12
C LEU A 28 -30.32 -19.61 11.79
N VAL A 29 -30.28 -19.85 13.09
CA VAL A 29 -29.04 -20.15 13.83
C VAL A 29 -28.75 -21.65 13.91
N THR A 30 -29.75 -22.51 13.73
CA THR A 30 -29.57 -23.98 13.84
C THR A 30 -29.05 -24.65 12.58
N ASP A 31 -29.03 -23.98 11.40
CA ASP A 31 -28.58 -24.63 10.16
C ASP A 31 -27.11 -24.34 9.80
N TYR A 32 -26.44 -23.46 10.54
CA TYR A 32 -25.01 -23.16 10.32
C TYR A 32 -24.04 -24.03 11.14
N SER A 33 -24.49 -24.64 12.25
CA SER A 33 -23.61 -25.47 13.09
C SER A 33 -23.44 -26.90 12.61
N SER A 34 -24.31 -27.41 11.71
CA SER A 34 -24.27 -28.80 11.24
C SER A 34 -23.44 -29.03 9.98
N ARG A 35 -22.97 -27.98 9.29
CA ARG A 35 -22.16 -28.11 8.06
C ARG A 35 -20.66 -28.10 8.27
N TYR A 36 -20.15 -27.89 9.49
CA TYR A 36 -18.72 -27.81 9.81
C TYR A 36 -18.22 -28.92 10.75
N GLN A 37 -18.81 -30.09 10.70
CA GLN A 37 -18.15 -31.29 11.26
C GLN A 37 -17.65 -32.13 10.11
N HIS A 38 -16.36 -31.94 9.77
CA HIS A 38 -15.37 -32.94 9.31
C HIS A 38 -14.23 -32.27 8.53
N SER A 39 -13.24 -31.79 9.26
CA SER A 39 -11.84 -31.87 8.81
C SER A 39 -10.98 -32.24 10.02
N LYS A 40 -10.36 -33.39 9.93
CA LYS A 40 -9.47 -33.92 10.99
C LYS A 40 -8.19 -33.08 11.05
N GLY A 41 -7.88 -32.57 12.24
CA GLY A 41 -6.48 -32.40 12.67
C GLY A 41 -5.77 -31.10 12.36
N THR A 42 -6.45 -29.96 12.19
CA THR A 42 -5.79 -28.65 12.26
C THR A 42 -6.12 -28.00 13.61
N THR A 43 -5.13 -27.78 14.45
CA THR A 43 -5.26 -26.90 15.62
C THR A 43 -5.69 -25.51 15.10
N MET A 44 -6.88 -25.05 15.52
CA MET A 44 -7.37 -23.71 15.17
C MET A 44 -6.34 -22.66 15.63
N SER A 45 -6.09 -21.65 14.82
CA SER A 45 -5.22 -20.55 15.20
C SER A 45 -5.78 -19.81 16.40
N VAL A 46 -4.93 -19.44 17.36
CA VAL A 46 -5.35 -18.61 18.49
C VAL A 46 -5.74 -17.23 17.95
N LYS A 47 -6.99 -16.82 18.18
CA LYS A 47 -7.47 -15.50 17.80
C LYS A 47 -7.08 -14.47 18.85
N CYS A 48 -6.70 -13.26 18.45
CA CYS A 48 -6.38 -12.21 19.40
C CYS A 48 -7.56 -11.91 20.35
N SER A 49 -8.80 -11.96 19.85
CA SER A 49 -10.02 -11.75 20.63
C SER A 49 -10.27 -12.78 21.75
N ASP A 50 -9.64 -13.95 21.66
CA ASP A 50 -9.81 -15.04 22.63
C ASP A 50 -8.72 -14.98 23.73
N THR A 51 -7.81 -14.01 23.67
CA THR A 51 -6.72 -13.85 24.65
C THR A 51 -7.15 -12.96 25.83
N PRO A 52 -6.67 -13.23 27.05
CA PRO A 52 -6.89 -12.32 28.18
C PRO A 52 -6.36 -10.91 27.94
N GLN A 53 -5.28 -10.80 27.17
CA GLN A 53 -4.66 -9.52 26.78
C GLN A 53 -5.61 -8.65 25.96
N PHE A 54 -6.46 -9.24 25.12
CA PHE A 54 -7.44 -8.50 24.34
C PHE A 54 -8.43 -7.74 25.25
N LEU A 55 -8.97 -8.40 26.28
CA LEU A 55 -9.87 -7.76 27.25
C LEU A 55 -9.14 -6.69 28.09
N ALA A 56 -7.89 -6.96 28.48
CA ALA A 56 -7.07 -5.99 29.20
C ALA A 56 -6.80 -4.74 28.35
N LEU A 57 -6.49 -4.91 27.05
CA LEU A 57 -6.30 -3.81 26.11
C LEU A 57 -7.59 -3.02 25.85
N GLN A 58 -8.77 -3.67 25.81
CA GLN A 58 -10.05 -2.96 25.73
C GLN A 58 -10.26 -2.07 26.97
N THR A 59 -10.01 -2.60 28.17
CA THR A 59 -10.09 -1.83 29.40
C THR A 59 -9.10 -0.66 29.42
N ALA A 60 -7.86 -0.90 28.99
CA ALA A 60 -6.85 0.15 28.90
C ALA A 60 -7.24 1.25 27.89
N ALA A 61 -7.90 0.88 26.79
CA ALA A 61 -8.37 1.86 25.80
C ALA A 61 -9.50 2.74 26.33
N GLU A 62 -10.40 2.17 27.14
CA GLU A 62 -11.44 2.95 27.84
C GLU A 62 -10.82 3.93 28.84
N GLN A 63 -9.85 3.48 29.62
CA GLN A 63 -9.08 4.34 30.54
C GLN A 63 -8.34 5.45 29.79
N MET A 64 -7.66 5.11 28.70
CA MET A 64 -6.93 6.07 27.86
C MET A 64 -7.83 7.19 27.33
N LYS A 65 -9.11 6.88 27.04
CA LYS A 65 -10.09 7.88 26.56
C LYS A 65 -10.68 8.73 27.66
N MET A 66 -10.72 8.25 28.92
CA MET A 66 -11.43 8.89 30.03
C MET A 66 -10.53 9.64 31.01
N ASP A 67 -9.28 9.21 31.18
CA ASP A 67 -8.37 9.79 32.16
C ASP A 67 -7.56 10.95 31.53
N GLU A 68 -7.85 12.18 31.97
CA GLU A 68 -7.13 13.38 31.53
C GLU A 68 -5.61 13.31 31.78
N LYS A 69 -5.17 12.54 32.76
CA LYS A 69 -3.73 12.33 33.03
C LYS A 69 -3.04 11.54 31.91
N LEU A 70 -3.79 10.79 31.11
CA LEU A 70 -3.32 10.04 29.96
C LEU A 70 -3.41 10.85 28.64
N HIS A 71 -3.75 12.13 28.71
CA HIS A 71 -3.68 13.02 27.57
C HIS A 71 -2.21 13.18 27.10
N LEU A 72 -1.96 13.22 25.80
CA LEU A 72 -0.61 13.28 25.23
C LEU A 72 0.21 14.45 25.75
N LYS A 73 -0.39 15.61 26.06
CA LYS A 73 0.31 16.73 26.69
C LYS A 73 1.03 16.35 28.01
N HIS A 74 0.47 15.41 28.76
CA HIS A 74 1.07 14.89 29.99
C HIS A 74 2.01 13.74 29.71
N LEU A 75 1.61 12.79 28.85
CA LEU A 75 2.42 11.65 28.47
C LEU A 75 3.73 12.06 27.77
N CYS A 76 3.71 13.09 26.93
CA CYS A 76 4.91 13.62 26.27
C CYS A 76 5.80 14.46 27.22
N SER A 77 5.32 14.84 28.39
CA SER A 77 6.14 15.51 29.41
C SER A 77 6.99 14.54 30.24
N ASP A 78 6.71 13.23 30.18
CA ASP A 78 7.52 12.20 30.81
C ASP A 78 8.68 11.81 29.89
N ALA A 79 9.86 12.36 30.19
CA ALA A 79 11.07 12.12 29.40
C ALA A 79 11.50 10.64 29.39
N ALA A 80 11.30 9.91 30.51
CA ALA A 80 11.67 8.50 30.61
C ALA A 80 10.77 7.64 29.73
N ARG A 81 9.44 7.90 29.75
CA ARG A 81 8.49 7.25 28.86
C ARG A 81 8.84 7.56 27.40
N CYS A 82 9.04 8.82 27.05
CA CYS A 82 9.35 9.20 25.66
C CYS A 82 10.62 8.51 25.16
N ALA A 83 11.68 8.47 25.95
CA ALA A 83 12.91 7.77 25.58
C ALA A 83 12.71 6.25 25.40
N GLY A 84 11.79 5.64 26.16
CA GLY A 84 11.45 4.22 26.03
C GLY A 84 10.56 3.89 24.81
N LEU A 85 10.04 4.91 24.10
CA LEU A 85 9.17 4.77 22.93
C LEU A 85 9.85 5.27 21.64
N VAL A 86 11.16 5.08 21.55
CA VAL A 86 11.98 5.35 20.35
C VAL A 86 12.74 4.08 19.99
N ALA A 87 12.60 3.65 18.75
CA ALA A 87 13.38 2.54 18.20
C ALA A 87 14.27 3.02 17.05
N ASN A 88 15.42 2.37 16.89
CA ASN A 88 16.40 2.74 15.88
C ASN A 88 16.80 1.50 15.09
N HIS A 89 17.06 1.69 13.81
CA HIS A 89 17.75 0.73 12.96
C HIS A 89 18.87 1.45 12.23
N GLU A 90 20.07 0.92 12.29
CA GLU A 90 21.25 1.49 11.63
C GLU A 90 22.00 0.38 10.90
N THR A 91 22.33 0.61 9.65
CA THR A 91 23.12 -0.32 8.83
C THR A 91 24.61 -0.09 9.04
N GLU A 92 25.45 -1.08 8.70
CA GLU A 92 26.91 -0.94 8.71
C GLU A 92 27.39 0.26 7.85
N GLY A 93 26.64 0.63 6.82
CA GLY A 93 26.89 1.80 5.97
C GLY A 93 26.44 3.14 6.55
N GLY A 94 26.03 3.19 7.83
CA GLY A 94 25.61 4.41 8.52
C GLY A 94 24.22 4.94 8.11
N ARG A 95 23.42 4.14 7.41
CA ARG A 95 22.02 4.46 7.11
C ARG A 95 21.18 4.25 8.36
N LYS A 96 20.52 5.28 8.81
CA LYS A 96 19.77 5.28 10.05
C LYS A 96 18.29 5.52 9.81
N ILE A 97 17.46 4.82 10.55
CA ILE A 97 16.01 5.03 10.68
C ILE A 97 15.71 5.18 12.17
N ILE A 98 15.08 6.28 12.54
CA ILE A 98 14.60 6.55 13.89
C ILE A 98 13.08 6.52 13.82
N LEU A 99 12.44 5.65 14.61
CA LEU A 99 11.01 5.60 14.80
C LEU A 99 10.68 6.10 16.20
N ASP A 100 10.14 7.32 16.29
CA ASP A 100 9.60 7.90 17.52
C ASP A 100 8.08 7.71 17.52
N TYR A 101 7.57 6.86 18.42
CA TYR A 101 6.15 6.65 18.66
C TYR A 101 5.71 7.12 20.05
N SER A 102 6.49 7.99 20.67
CA SER A 102 6.17 8.59 21.98
C SER A 102 4.90 9.44 21.95
N ARG A 103 4.51 9.94 20.78
CA ARG A 103 3.24 10.68 20.58
C ARG A 103 2.04 9.75 20.28
N GLN A 104 2.19 8.45 20.50
CA GLN A 104 1.05 7.53 20.51
C GLN A 104 0.40 7.49 21.90
N GLN A 105 -0.91 7.26 21.92
CA GLN A 105 -1.68 7.11 23.16
C GLN A 105 -1.43 5.72 23.78
N VAL A 106 -0.18 5.47 24.17
CA VAL A 106 0.27 4.22 24.78
C VAL A 106 1.10 4.49 26.03
N THR A 107 1.06 3.57 26.98
CA THR A 107 2.00 3.49 28.11
C THR A 107 2.92 2.28 27.93
N GLY A 108 3.96 2.16 28.75
CA GLY A 108 4.78 0.95 28.76
C GLY A 108 3.96 -0.32 29.03
N GLU A 109 2.98 -0.25 29.93
CA GLU A 109 2.08 -1.36 30.25
C GLU A 109 1.21 -1.77 29.06
N ILE A 110 0.70 -0.80 28.29
CA ILE A 110 -0.07 -1.08 27.06
C ILE A 110 0.84 -1.75 26.03
N MET A 111 2.07 -1.28 25.87
CA MET A 111 3.01 -1.92 24.95
C MET A 111 3.35 -3.35 25.37
N GLU A 112 3.55 -3.63 26.66
CA GLU A 112 3.75 -5.00 27.14
C GLU A 112 2.52 -5.89 26.87
N LEU A 113 1.31 -5.40 27.10
CA LEU A 113 0.09 -6.14 26.74
C LEU A 113 -0.02 -6.45 25.24
N LEU A 114 0.42 -5.53 24.37
CA LEU A 114 0.46 -5.73 22.93
C LEU A 114 1.51 -6.78 22.53
N PHE A 115 2.69 -6.77 23.14
CA PHE A 115 3.71 -7.82 22.94
C PHE A 115 3.23 -9.18 23.47
N ASP A 116 2.65 -9.23 24.64
CA ASP A 116 2.08 -10.46 25.21
C ASP A 116 0.97 -11.04 24.31
N MET A 117 0.12 -10.17 23.76
CA MET A 117 -0.90 -10.60 22.79
C MET A 117 -0.24 -11.14 21.51
N ALA A 118 0.79 -10.48 21.01
CA ALA A 118 1.55 -10.92 19.84
C ALA A 118 2.17 -12.31 20.05
N ASP A 119 2.75 -12.55 21.22
CA ASP A 119 3.27 -13.86 21.59
C ASP A 119 2.16 -14.93 21.66
N LYS A 120 1.01 -14.62 22.26
CA LYS A 120 -0.12 -15.56 22.37
C LYS A 120 -0.72 -15.95 21.03
N VAL A 121 -0.77 -15.02 20.07
CA VAL A 121 -1.23 -15.34 18.69
C VAL A 121 -0.13 -15.97 17.82
N GLY A 122 1.06 -16.17 18.36
CA GLY A 122 2.19 -16.82 17.66
C GLY A 122 2.80 -15.95 16.56
N LEU A 123 2.98 -14.64 16.78
CA LEU A 123 3.55 -13.73 15.79
C LEU A 123 4.92 -14.20 15.27
N VAL A 124 5.80 -14.67 16.17
CA VAL A 124 7.14 -15.15 15.80
C VAL A 124 7.05 -16.38 14.89
N ASP A 125 6.16 -17.32 15.21
CA ASP A 125 5.97 -18.52 14.39
C ASP A 125 5.39 -18.17 13.01
N LYS A 126 4.40 -17.28 12.94
CA LYS A 126 3.81 -16.82 11.68
C LYS A 126 4.83 -16.07 10.80
N ARG A 127 5.67 -15.26 11.42
CA ARG A 127 6.81 -14.59 10.76
C ARG A 127 7.81 -15.64 10.19
N ASN A 128 8.16 -16.64 10.98
CA ASN A 128 9.03 -17.73 10.55
C ASN A 128 8.39 -18.59 9.45
N ASP A 129 7.09 -18.85 9.53
CA ASP A 129 6.33 -19.57 8.50
C ASP A 129 6.37 -18.83 7.15
N MET A 130 6.24 -17.50 7.18
CA MET A 130 6.43 -16.66 6.00
C MET A 130 7.87 -16.78 5.47
N ARG A 131 8.86 -16.62 6.34
CA ARG A 131 10.29 -16.71 5.99
C ARG A 131 10.66 -18.03 5.37
N CYS A 132 10.11 -19.13 5.90
CA CYS A 132 10.40 -20.48 5.42
C CYS A 132 9.58 -20.89 4.18
N GLY A 133 8.72 -20.04 3.66
CA GLY A 133 7.93 -20.32 2.47
C GLY A 133 6.76 -21.28 2.70
N LYS A 134 6.24 -21.38 3.94
CA LYS A 134 4.98 -22.10 4.16
C LYS A 134 3.83 -21.40 3.43
N LYS A 135 2.82 -22.18 3.06
CA LYS A 135 1.66 -21.69 2.31
C LYS A 135 0.70 -20.91 3.21
N ILE A 136 1.16 -19.78 3.75
CA ILE A 136 0.39 -18.93 4.67
C ILE A 136 -0.79 -18.18 4.00
N ASN A 137 -0.78 -18.02 2.68
CA ASN A 137 -1.97 -17.64 1.92
C ASN A 137 -2.83 -18.91 1.70
N SER A 138 -3.55 -19.31 2.73
CA SER A 138 -4.25 -20.60 2.80
C SER A 138 -5.43 -20.69 1.83
N THR A 139 -6.13 -19.58 1.56
CA THR A 139 -7.31 -19.55 0.68
C THR A 139 -6.95 -19.77 -0.79
N GLU A 140 -5.72 -19.46 -1.19
CA GLU A 140 -5.20 -19.70 -2.54
C GLU A 140 -4.15 -20.83 -2.56
N GLY A 141 -3.78 -21.40 -1.40
CA GLY A 141 -2.80 -22.48 -1.28
C GLY A 141 -1.38 -22.09 -1.66
N ARG A 142 -0.98 -20.83 -1.47
CA ARG A 142 0.28 -20.24 -1.93
C ARG A 142 1.18 -19.83 -0.77
N ALA A 143 2.50 -19.90 -0.99
CA ALA A 143 3.48 -19.23 -0.15
C ALA A 143 3.42 -17.70 -0.36
N VAL A 144 4.09 -16.95 0.51
CA VAL A 144 4.23 -15.48 0.44
C VAL A 144 5.71 -15.17 0.53
N LEU A 145 6.34 -14.96 -0.64
CA LEU A 145 7.80 -14.93 -0.77
C LEU A 145 8.32 -13.63 -1.42
N HIS A 146 7.56 -12.52 -1.35
CA HIS A 146 8.02 -11.26 -1.95
C HIS A 146 9.37 -10.78 -1.39
N HIS A 147 9.73 -11.16 -0.16
CA HIS A 147 11.05 -10.90 0.43
C HIS A 147 12.18 -11.65 -0.29
N VAL A 148 11.93 -12.82 -0.89
CA VAL A 148 12.96 -13.57 -1.63
C VAL A 148 13.36 -12.87 -2.92
N LEU A 149 12.49 -12.06 -3.51
CA LEU A 149 12.74 -11.28 -4.73
C LEU A 149 13.94 -10.34 -4.60
N ARG A 150 14.29 -9.93 -3.39
CA ARG A 150 15.31 -8.94 -3.09
C ARG A 150 16.55 -9.48 -2.39
N MET A 151 16.61 -10.80 -2.17
CA MET A 151 17.80 -11.47 -1.64
C MET A 151 19.00 -11.29 -2.58
N PRO A 152 20.21 -10.96 -2.05
CA PRO A 152 21.39 -10.75 -2.87
C PRO A 152 21.94 -12.06 -3.46
N LYS A 153 22.75 -11.95 -4.52
CA LYS A 153 23.49 -13.11 -5.05
C LYS A 153 24.41 -13.67 -3.97
N GLY A 154 24.42 -15.00 -3.83
CA GLY A 154 25.21 -15.70 -2.82
C GLY A 154 24.50 -15.92 -1.46
N TYR A 155 23.29 -15.37 -1.28
CA TYR A 155 22.47 -15.69 -0.11
C TYR A 155 22.08 -17.17 -0.13
N ASP A 156 22.18 -17.86 1.02
CA ASP A 156 21.77 -19.27 1.12
C ASP A 156 20.36 -19.39 1.73
N TYR A 157 19.36 -19.31 0.88
CA TYR A 157 17.98 -19.49 1.30
C TYR A 157 17.63 -20.96 1.64
N SER A 158 18.46 -21.94 1.26
CA SER A 158 18.25 -23.35 1.62
C SER A 158 18.30 -23.60 3.13
N VAL A 159 19.01 -22.75 3.87
CA VAL A 159 19.03 -22.78 5.35
C VAL A 159 17.64 -22.54 5.94
N ARG A 160 16.82 -21.72 5.30
CA ARG A 160 15.45 -21.37 5.75
C ARG A 160 14.38 -22.24 5.08
N ASN A 161 14.58 -22.61 3.83
CA ASN A 161 13.70 -23.49 3.07
C ASN A 161 14.52 -24.63 2.43
N PRO A 162 14.80 -25.72 3.18
CA PRO A 162 15.66 -26.79 2.69
C PRO A 162 15.14 -27.54 1.46
N ALA A 163 13.81 -27.57 1.27
CA ALA A 163 13.18 -28.31 0.17
C ALA A 163 13.30 -27.59 -1.18
N GLU A 164 13.03 -26.29 -1.22
CA GLU A 164 12.87 -25.54 -2.47
C GLU A 164 13.69 -24.23 -2.50
N GLY A 165 14.26 -23.80 -1.37
CA GLY A 165 14.85 -22.47 -1.23
C GLY A 165 15.94 -22.17 -2.25
N LYS A 166 16.86 -23.13 -2.50
CA LYS A 166 17.90 -22.96 -3.52
C LYS A 166 17.29 -22.78 -4.91
N LYS A 167 16.33 -23.62 -5.28
CA LYS A 167 15.68 -23.57 -6.59
C LYS A 167 14.95 -22.24 -6.79
N ILE A 168 14.17 -21.82 -5.78
CA ILE A 168 13.41 -20.54 -5.84
C ILE A 168 14.37 -19.37 -6.03
N LEU A 169 15.45 -19.32 -5.27
CA LEU A 169 16.42 -18.23 -5.36
C LEU A 169 17.19 -18.23 -6.68
N ASP A 170 17.61 -19.42 -7.19
CA ASP A 170 18.25 -19.56 -8.49
C ASP A 170 17.31 -19.05 -9.62
N GLU A 171 16.02 -19.37 -9.57
CA GLU A 171 15.01 -18.86 -10.52
C GLU A 171 14.86 -17.34 -10.44
N VAL A 172 14.81 -16.76 -9.23
CA VAL A 172 14.74 -15.31 -9.02
C VAL A 172 15.94 -14.62 -9.64
N HIS A 173 17.15 -15.13 -9.37
CA HIS A 173 18.38 -14.56 -9.94
C HIS A 173 18.44 -14.71 -11.46
N ALA A 174 17.99 -15.83 -12.03
CA ALA A 174 17.92 -16.01 -13.47
C ALA A 174 17.00 -14.97 -14.16
N VAL A 175 15.87 -14.65 -13.54
CA VAL A 175 14.98 -13.58 -14.04
C VAL A 175 15.64 -12.21 -13.91
N ARG A 176 16.30 -11.93 -12.78
CA ARG A 176 17.04 -10.67 -12.56
C ARG A 176 18.16 -10.50 -13.59
N ASP A 177 18.95 -11.56 -13.88
CA ASP A 177 20.02 -11.54 -14.86
C ASP A 177 19.47 -11.31 -16.28
N LYS A 178 18.32 -11.92 -16.63
CA LYS A 178 17.62 -11.68 -17.88
C LYS A 178 17.18 -10.21 -18.02
N ILE A 179 16.65 -9.63 -16.94
CA ILE A 179 16.24 -8.21 -16.91
C ILE A 179 17.46 -7.30 -17.13
N GLU A 180 18.54 -7.51 -16.39
CA GLU A 180 19.77 -6.74 -16.49
C GLU A 180 20.34 -6.77 -17.93
N ALA A 181 20.43 -7.97 -18.52
CA ALA A 181 20.93 -8.15 -19.88
C ALA A 181 20.04 -7.43 -20.92
N PHE A 182 18.71 -7.53 -20.82
CA PHE A 182 17.79 -6.88 -21.74
C PHE A 182 17.84 -5.35 -21.58
N VAL A 183 17.77 -4.86 -20.35
CA VAL A 183 17.82 -3.43 -20.05
C VAL A 183 19.13 -2.82 -20.55
N SER A 184 20.26 -3.51 -20.36
CA SER A 184 21.56 -3.06 -20.89
C SER A 184 21.56 -2.90 -22.41
N LYS A 185 20.96 -3.83 -23.16
CA LYS A 185 20.82 -3.75 -24.61
C LYS A 185 19.94 -2.60 -25.08
N VAL A 186 18.81 -2.37 -24.38
CA VAL A 186 17.92 -1.24 -24.70
C VAL A 186 18.63 0.09 -24.42
N ARG A 187 19.27 0.20 -23.26
CA ARG A 187 19.90 1.45 -22.81
C ARG A 187 21.18 1.80 -23.56
N SER A 188 21.92 0.81 -24.07
CA SER A 188 23.09 1.00 -24.92
C SER A 188 22.74 1.29 -26.39
N GLY A 189 21.47 1.14 -26.79
CA GLY A 189 21.04 1.25 -28.18
C GLY A 189 21.40 0.03 -29.05
N GLU A 190 21.75 -1.12 -28.44
CA GLU A 190 21.89 -2.40 -29.15
C GLU A 190 20.52 -2.93 -29.56
N HIS A 191 19.53 -2.93 -28.65
CA HIS A 191 18.14 -3.21 -28.98
C HIS A 191 17.45 -1.94 -29.48
N LYS A 192 17.06 -1.92 -30.75
CA LYS A 192 16.47 -0.78 -31.44
C LYS A 192 15.06 -1.07 -31.89
N GLY A 193 14.27 -0.01 -32.07
CA GLY A 193 12.99 -0.08 -32.76
C GLY A 193 13.11 -0.55 -34.20
N VAL A 194 11.99 -0.85 -34.83
CA VAL A 194 11.92 -1.37 -36.19
C VAL A 194 12.54 -0.41 -37.24
N THR A 195 12.54 0.89 -36.96
CA THR A 195 13.16 1.93 -37.81
C THR A 195 14.68 2.06 -37.64
N GLY A 196 15.26 1.33 -36.67
CA GLY A 196 16.65 1.47 -36.27
C GLY A 196 16.92 2.60 -35.27
N LYS A 197 15.91 3.35 -34.86
CA LYS A 197 16.03 4.33 -33.78
C LYS A 197 16.19 3.67 -32.41
N GLU A 198 16.84 4.37 -31.47
CA GLU A 198 16.91 3.98 -30.07
C GLU A 198 15.53 4.12 -29.39
N LEU A 199 15.23 3.19 -28.49
CA LEU A 199 14.01 3.21 -27.69
C LEU A 199 14.27 3.97 -26.38
N LYS A 200 13.69 5.16 -26.28
CA LYS A 200 13.88 6.09 -25.15
C LYS A 200 12.62 6.31 -24.33
N ASN A 201 11.46 6.09 -24.95
CA ASN A 201 10.17 6.24 -24.32
C ASN A 201 9.64 4.87 -23.91
N PHE A 202 9.17 4.74 -22.68
CA PHE A 202 8.64 3.49 -22.15
C PHE A 202 7.20 3.72 -21.71
N VAL A 203 6.24 3.03 -22.32
CA VAL A 203 4.83 3.04 -21.94
C VAL A 203 4.51 1.74 -21.22
N CYS A 204 4.31 1.84 -19.91
CA CYS A 204 4.04 0.70 -19.04
C CYS A 204 2.54 0.55 -18.83
N ILE A 205 1.95 -0.55 -19.32
CA ILE A 205 0.52 -0.83 -19.26
C ILE A 205 0.24 -1.84 -18.16
N GLY A 206 -0.42 -1.40 -17.10
CA GLY A 206 -0.79 -2.24 -15.96
C GLY A 206 -1.68 -1.49 -15.00
N ILE A 207 -2.43 -2.19 -14.15
CA ILE A 207 -3.37 -1.60 -13.20
C ILE A 207 -3.15 -2.16 -11.79
N GLY A 208 -3.51 -1.40 -10.76
CA GLY A 208 -3.38 -1.80 -9.36
C GLY A 208 -1.91 -2.04 -8.99
N GLY A 209 -1.58 -3.24 -8.52
CA GLY A 209 -0.20 -3.59 -8.14
C GLY A 209 0.82 -3.52 -9.28
N SER A 210 0.37 -3.61 -10.54
CA SER A 210 1.24 -3.43 -11.70
C SER A 210 1.55 -1.96 -12.03
N GLN A 211 0.93 -1.02 -11.33
CA GLN A 211 1.14 0.42 -11.50
C GLN A 211 1.59 1.10 -10.21
N LEU A 212 0.80 0.97 -9.12
CA LEU A 212 0.93 1.84 -7.93
C LEU A 212 2.31 1.75 -7.29
N GLY A 213 2.85 0.54 -7.10
CA GLY A 213 4.19 0.35 -6.56
C GLY A 213 5.29 0.88 -7.49
N PRO A 214 5.34 0.45 -8.77
CA PRO A 214 6.30 0.98 -9.72
C PRO A 214 6.20 2.50 -9.92
N GLU A 215 5.01 3.08 -9.95
CA GLU A 215 4.82 4.53 -10.08
C GLU A 215 5.29 5.29 -8.83
N PHE A 216 5.06 4.73 -7.64
CA PHE A 216 5.62 5.28 -6.40
C PHE A 216 7.15 5.38 -6.48
N VAL A 217 7.84 4.30 -6.86
CA VAL A 217 9.30 4.28 -6.96
C VAL A 217 9.79 5.21 -8.07
N LEU A 218 9.09 5.26 -9.22
CA LEU A 218 9.39 6.20 -10.31
C LEU A 218 9.40 7.65 -9.81
N GLU A 219 8.34 8.07 -9.10
CA GLU A 219 8.24 9.44 -8.59
C GLU A 219 9.26 9.73 -7.49
N ALA A 220 9.51 8.76 -6.60
CA ALA A 220 10.44 8.91 -5.49
C ALA A 220 11.90 9.08 -5.95
N LEU A 221 12.28 8.47 -7.06
CA LEU A 221 13.63 8.56 -7.64
C LEU A 221 13.83 9.72 -8.62
N ARG A 222 12.76 10.42 -8.99
CA ARG A 222 12.82 11.45 -10.06
C ARG A 222 13.84 12.56 -9.79
N ALA A 223 14.03 12.94 -8.53
CA ALA A 223 14.94 14.00 -8.09
C ALA A 223 16.25 13.47 -7.47
N ASP A 224 16.37 12.15 -7.27
CA ASP A 224 17.63 11.56 -6.79
C ASP A 224 18.77 11.80 -7.80
N ALA A 225 19.93 12.21 -7.34
CA ALA A 225 21.02 12.61 -8.21
C ALA A 225 21.52 11.48 -9.13
N LYS A 226 21.70 10.26 -8.58
CA LYS A 226 22.17 9.10 -9.34
C LYS A 226 21.09 8.63 -10.31
N ALA A 227 19.86 8.51 -9.86
CA ALA A 227 18.74 8.05 -10.67
C ALA A 227 18.40 9.05 -11.79
N SER A 228 18.35 10.36 -11.51
CA SER A 228 18.07 11.39 -12.51
C SER A 228 19.15 11.45 -13.59
N GLN A 229 20.42 11.30 -13.22
CA GLN A 229 21.51 11.20 -14.19
C GLN A 229 21.35 9.95 -15.07
N ALA A 230 21.03 8.81 -14.49
CA ALA A 230 20.78 7.58 -15.25
C ALA A 230 19.56 7.70 -16.18
N ALA A 231 18.56 8.50 -15.82
CA ALA A 231 17.33 8.69 -16.59
C ALA A 231 17.46 9.69 -17.75
N MET A 232 18.58 10.40 -17.88
CA MET A 232 18.73 11.45 -18.92
C MET A 232 18.40 10.93 -20.32
N GLY A 233 17.51 11.65 -21.02
CA GLY A 233 17.06 11.33 -22.37
C GLY A 233 16.06 10.17 -22.43
N ARG A 234 15.55 9.67 -21.29
CA ARG A 234 14.57 8.59 -21.20
C ARG A 234 13.33 9.02 -20.44
N GLN A 235 12.20 8.41 -20.80
CA GLN A 235 10.92 8.72 -20.19
C GLN A 235 10.06 7.48 -20.01
N LEU A 236 9.73 7.16 -18.75
CA LEU A 236 8.74 6.13 -18.40
C LEU A 236 7.40 6.79 -18.07
N ARG A 237 6.32 6.27 -18.63
CA ARG A 237 4.94 6.65 -18.34
C ARG A 237 4.11 5.40 -18.04
N PHE A 238 3.13 5.54 -17.14
CA PHE A 238 2.16 4.50 -16.84
C PHE A 238 0.84 4.79 -17.55
N LEU A 239 0.28 3.77 -18.19
CA LEU A 239 -1.05 3.73 -18.78
C LEU A 239 -1.87 2.70 -18.00
N ALA A 240 -2.63 3.15 -17.03
CA ALA A 240 -3.34 2.29 -16.10
C ALA A 240 -4.85 2.29 -16.30
N ASN A 241 -5.42 3.47 -16.50
CA ASN A 241 -6.87 3.59 -16.66
C ASN A 241 -7.29 3.23 -18.09
N VAL A 242 -8.43 2.58 -18.21
CA VAL A 242 -9.04 2.27 -19.51
C VAL A 242 -9.72 3.49 -20.15
N ASP A 243 -9.80 4.61 -19.45
CA ASP A 243 -10.30 5.87 -20.00
C ASP A 243 -9.40 6.32 -21.17
N PRO A 244 -9.97 6.60 -22.35
CA PRO A 244 -9.21 7.12 -23.49
C PRO A 244 -8.40 8.39 -23.21
N VAL A 245 -8.79 9.18 -22.21
CA VAL A 245 -8.03 10.36 -21.77
C VAL A 245 -6.65 9.98 -21.26
N ASP A 246 -6.55 8.89 -20.47
CA ASP A 246 -5.27 8.40 -19.93
C ASP A 246 -4.34 7.96 -21.08
N PHE A 247 -4.87 7.23 -22.07
CA PHE A 247 -4.13 6.86 -23.27
C PHE A 247 -3.62 8.09 -24.04
N ASN A 248 -4.50 9.07 -24.31
CA ASN A 248 -4.13 10.28 -25.04
C ASN A 248 -3.06 11.10 -24.31
N VAL A 249 -3.20 11.29 -22.98
CA VAL A 249 -2.21 12.01 -22.17
C VAL A 249 -0.86 11.25 -22.15
N CYS A 250 -0.93 9.93 -22.09
CA CYS A 250 0.26 9.08 -22.04
C CYS A 250 1.07 9.11 -23.36
N THR A 251 0.41 9.22 -24.53
CA THR A 251 1.05 8.96 -25.83
C THR A 251 1.16 10.17 -26.76
N ARG A 252 0.40 11.28 -26.56
CA ARG A 252 0.22 12.38 -27.51
C ARG A 252 1.49 13.06 -28.04
N ASP A 253 2.58 13.00 -27.26
CA ASP A 253 3.87 13.65 -27.56
C ASP A 253 5.01 12.63 -27.71
N LEU A 254 4.69 11.33 -27.83
CA LEU A 254 5.65 10.28 -28.05
C LEU A 254 5.79 9.92 -29.53
N ASP A 255 7.04 9.69 -29.99
CA ASP A 255 7.31 9.09 -31.30
C ASP A 255 7.18 7.55 -31.17
N PRO A 256 6.24 6.89 -31.88
CA PRO A 256 6.14 5.44 -31.92
C PRO A 256 7.46 4.74 -32.27
N ALA A 257 8.30 5.35 -33.13
CA ALA A 257 9.58 4.79 -33.52
C ALA A 257 10.64 4.74 -32.41
N GLU A 258 10.47 5.53 -31.36
CA GLU A 258 11.36 5.58 -30.19
C GLU A 258 10.70 5.00 -28.91
N THR A 259 9.52 4.36 -29.05
CA THR A 259 8.71 3.91 -27.92
C THR A 259 8.74 2.38 -27.76
N LEU A 260 9.00 1.91 -26.53
CA LEU A 260 8.84 0.52 -26.10
C LEU A 260 7.62 0.41 -25.18
N VAL A 261 6.71 -0.49 -25.49
CA VAL A 261 5.52 -0.79 -24.69
C VAL A 261 5.79 -2.00 -23.80
N VAL A 262 5.53 -1.85 -22.49
CA VAL A 262 5.68 -2.91 -21.49
C VAL A 262 4.29 -3.31 -21.00
N VAL A 263 3.81 -4.50 -21.38
CA VAL A 263 2.49 -5.00 -20.94
C VAL A 263 2.64 -5.84 -19.68
N ILE A 264 2.10 -5.38 -18.57
CA ILE A 264 2.20 -6.04 -17.27
C ILE A 264 0.84 -6.60 -16.85
N SER A 265 0.70 -7.91 -16.90
CA SER A 265 -0.50 -8.61 -16.42
C SER A 265 -0.18 -10.03 -16.04
N LYS A 266 -0.42 -10.41 -14.77
CA LYS A 266 -0.10 -11.75 -14.26
C LYS A 266 -0.72 -12.85 -15.13
N THR A 267 -2.02 -12.75 -15.40
CA THR A 267 -2.79 -13.73 -16.17
C THR A 267 -2.91 -13.40 -17.66
N PHE A 268 -2.46 -12.22 -18.07
CA PHE A 268 -2.62 -11.67 -19.42
C PHE A 268 -4.08 -11.61 -19.91
N THR A 269 -5.03 -11.55 -18.96
CA THR A 269 -6.49 -11.54 -19.22
C THR A 269 -7.22 -10.37 -18.57
N THR A 270 -6.52 -9.51 -17.80
CA THR A 270 -7.12 -8.33 -17.17
C THR A 270 -7.71 -7.43 -18.24
N ALA A 271 -9.01 -7.20 -18.20
CA ALA A 271 -9.76 -6.59 -19.30
C ALA A 271 -9.26 -5.19 -19.66
N GLU A 272 -9.01 -4.35 -18.66
CA GLU A 272 -8.51 -2.98 -18.79
C GLU A 272 -7.11 -2.98 -19.41
N THR A 273 -6.20 -3.77 -18.85
CA THR A 273 -4.82 -3.91 -19.34
C THR A 273 -4.78 -4.41 -20.78
N MET A 274 -5.56 -5.44 -21.11
CA MET A 274 -5.56 -5.99 -22.47
C MET A 274 -6.24 -5.08 -23.49
N LEU A 275 -7.21 -4.25 -23.08
CA LEU A 275 -7.78 -3.23 -23.97
C LEU A 275 -6.75 -2.15 -24.26
N ASN A 276 -6.09 -1.62 -23.22
CA ASN A 276 -5.01 -0.64 -23.37
C ASN A 276 -3.84 -1.20 -24.20
N ALA A 277 -3.45 -2.47 -23.99
CA ALA A 277 -2.39 -3.11 -24.78
C ALA A 277 -2.73 -3.20 -26.27
N ARG A 278 -3.97 -3.55 -26.62
CA ARG A 278 -4.43 -3.55 -28.03
C ARG A 278 -4.48 -2.13 -28.61
N THR A 279 -4.90 -1.14 -27.82
CA THR A 279 -4.93 0.26 -28.24
C THR A 279 -3.50 0.77 -28.51
N ALA A 280 -2.56 0.46 -27.61
CA ALA A 280 -1.14 0.84 -27.79
C ALA A 280 -0.49 0.10 -28.98
N LYS A 281 -0.79 -1.20 -29.17
CA LYS A 281 -0.36 -1.96 -30.35
C LYS A 281 -0.84 -1.29 -31.65
N LYS A 282 -2.13 -0.91 -31.69
CA LYS A 282 -2.68 -0.20 -32.86
C LYS A 282 -1.99 1.15 -33.09
N TRP A 283 -1.77 1.93 -32.03
CA TRP A 283 -1.08 3.21 -32.10
C TRP A 283 0.36 3.07 -32.64
N LEU A 284 1.11 2.05 -32.22
CA LEU A 284 2.43 1.75 -32.76
C LEU A 284 2.36 1.42 -34.26
N ILE A 285 1.44 0.53 -34.65
CA ILE A 285 1.30 0.10 -36.04
C ILE A 285 0.90 1.27 -36.94
N ASP A 286 -0.12 2.05 -36.55
CA ASP A 286 -0.59 3.20 -37.34
C ASP A 286 0.53 4.25 -37.49
N GLY A 287 1.19 4.65 -36.39
CA GLY A 287 2.22 5.68 -36.42
C GLY A 287 3.52 5.25 -37.13
N LEU A 288 3.82 3.96 -37.20
CA LEU A 288 4.94 3.42 -37.94
C LEU A 288 4.60 3.19 -39.42
N ALA A 289 3.33 2.89 -39.74
CA ALA A 289 2.85 2.83 -41.12
C ALA A 289 2.98 4.19 -41.82
N ASP A 290 2.75 5.29 -41.13
CA ASP A 290 2.98 6.66 -41.62
C ASP A 290 4.47 6.92 -41.98
N GLN A 291 5.39 6.11 -41.41
CA GLN A 291 6.83 6.13 -41.68
C GLN A 291 7.26 5.05 -42.69
N GLY A 292 6.33 4.36 -43.35
CA GLY A 292 6.56 3.34 -44.35
C GLY A 292 6.84 1.93 -43.81
N ILE A 293 6.66 1.69 -42.52
CA ILE A 293 6.83 0.37 -41.87
C ILE A 293 5.47 -0.29 -41.76
N VAL A 294 5.24 -1.40 -42.45
CA VAL A 294 3.92 -2.07 -42.54
C VAL A 294 3.86 -3.48 -41.92
N ASP A 295 5.02 -4.06 -41.54
CA ASP A 295 5.09 -5.37 -40.93
C ASP A 295 4.72 -5.28 -39.43
N ALA A 296 3.46 -5.59 -39.13
CA ALA A 296 2.92 -5.53 -37.78
C ALA A 296 3.59 -6.52 -36.81
N ASP A 297 4.06 -7.67 -37.29
CA ASP A 297 4.70 -8.67 -36.47
C ASP A 297 6.12 -8.25 -36.06
N ASP A 298 6.87 -7.64 -36.99
CA ASP A 298 8.20 -7.08 -36.69
C ASP A 298 8.11 -5.87 -35.75
N ILE A 299 7.08 -5.03 -35.91
CA ILE A 299 6.78 -3.94 -34.98
C ILE A 299 6.58 -4.49 -33.56
N VAL A 300 5.71 -5.48 -33.40
CA VAL A 300 5.42 -6.04 -32.06
C VAL A 300 6.66 -6.69 -31.46
N LYS A 301 7.43 -7.46 -32.22
CA LYS A 301 8.68 -8.09 -31.75
C LYS A 301 9.71 -7.11 -31.22
N LYS A 302 9.80 -5.91 -31.82
CA LYS A 302 10.81 -4.91 -31.45
C LYS A 302 10.34 -3.87 -30.45
N HIS A 303 9.03 -3.58 -30.43
CA HIS A 303 8.46 -2.48 -29.65
C HIS A 303 7.59 -2.92 -28.49
N VAL A 304 7.31 -4.23 -28.31
CA VAL A 304 6.44 -4.70 -27.24
C VAL A 304 7.11 -5.80 -26.45
N ILE A 305 7.11 -5.66 -25.13
CA ILE A 305 7.57 -6.69 -24.17
C ILE A 305 6.47 -6.98 -23.16
N ALA A 306 6.55 -8.12 -22.50
CA ALA A 306 5.57 -8.53 -21.51
C ALA A 306 6.20 -8.89 -20.16
N VAL A 307 5.48 -8.57 -19.08
CA VAL A 307 5.71 -9.10 -17.75
C VAL A 307 4.48 -9.90 -17.34
N SER A 308 4.60 -11.24 -17.34
CA SER A 308 3.46 -12.14 -17.18
C SER A 308 3.88 -13.53 -16.72
N THR A 309 2.90 -14.34 -16.27
CA THR A 309 3.05 -15.79 -16.04
C THR A 309 2.41 -16.63 -17.17
N ALA A 310 1.72 -16.00 -18.14
CA ALA A 310 0.91 -16.65 -19.17
C ALA A 310 1.62 -16.62 -20.54
N GLU A 311 2.63 -17.48 -20.74
CA GLU A 311 3.47 -17.52 -21.94
C GLU A 311 2.65 -17.71 -23.23
N ASP A 312 1.69 -18.62 -23.22
CA ASP A 312 0.86 -18.92 -24.41
C ASP A 312 0.09 -17.68 -24.88
N LEU A 313 -0.56 -16.95 -23.95
CA LEU A 313 -1.32 -15.75 -24.28
C LEU A 313 -0.44 -14.57 -24.72
N VAL A 314 0.77 -14.48 -24.16
CA VAL A 314 1.77 -13.50 -24.57
C VAL A 314 2.23 -13.75 -25.99
N THR A 315 2.49 -15.02 -26.34
CA THR A 315 2.89 -15.43 -27.69
C THR A 315 1.74 -15.24 -28.71
N GLU A 316 0.50 -15.57 -28.32
CA GLU A 316 -0.70 -15.34 -29.15
C GLU A 316 -0.90 -13.84 -29.45
N PHE A 317 -0.54 -12.95 -28.52
CA PHE A 317 -0.59 -11.50 -28.75
C PHE A 317 0.44 -11.03 -29.79
N GLY A 318 1.48 -11.84 -30.09
CA GLY A 318 2.57 -11.58 -31.04
C GLY A 318 3.88 -11.16 -30.38
N ILE A 319 3.99 -11.20 -29.05
CA ILE A 319 5.22 -10.86 -28.33
C ILE A 319 6.16 -12.08 -28.33
N ASP A 320 7.45 -11.83 -28.69
CA ASP A 320 8.47 -12.88 -28.61
C ASP A 320 8.67 -13.32 -27.16
N LYS A 321 8.69 -14.63 -26.91
CA LYS A 321 8.93 -15.19 -25.58
C LYS A 321 10.26 -14.76 -24.94
N ASN A 322 11.26 -14.41 -25.76
CA ASN A 322 12.51 -13.86 -25.26
C ASN A 322 12.34 -12.47 -24.65
N ASN A 323 11.31 -11.74 -25.08
CA ASN A 323 10.89 -10.44 -24.58
C ASN A 323 9.83 -10.52 -23.48
N MET A 324 9.59 -11.71 -22.92
CA MET A 324 8.73 -11.93 -21.77
C MET A 324 9.56 -12.12 -20.51
N PHE A 325 9.15 -11.45 -19.41
CA PHE A 325 9.75 -11.56 -18.10
C PHE A 325 8.75 -12.18 -17.13
N GLY A 326 9.13 -13.32 -16.56
CA GLY A 326 8.27 -14.08 -15.64
C GLY A 326 8.35 -13.56 -14.21
N PHE A 327 7.36 -13.94 -13.43
CA PHE A 327 7.35 -13.90 -11.97
C PHE A 327 6.47 -15.04 -11.46
N TRP A 328 6.22 -15.14 -10.15
CA TRP A 328 5.68 -16.37 -9.58
C TRP A 328 4.30 -16.19 -8.95
N GLU A 329 3.57 -17.29 -8.83
CA GLU A 329 2.25 -17.33 -8.19
C GLU A 329 2.27 -16.85 -6.73
N TRP A 330 3.38 -17.03 -6.03
CA TRP A 330 3.60 -16.58 -4.67
C TRP A 330 3.88 -15.08 -4.51
N VAL A 331 3.90 -14.33 -5.62
CA VAL A 331 3.95 -12.86 -5.61
C VAL A 331 2.54 -12.31 -5.71
N GLY A 332 2.06 -11.69 -4.64
CA GLY A 332 0.81 -10.90 -4.66
C GLY A 332 0.96 -9.62 -5.48
N GLY A 333 -0.12 -9.17 -6.14
CA GLY A 333 -0.05 -7.96 -7.00
C GLY A 333 0.49 -6.73 -6.27
N ARG A 334 -0.03 -6.40 -5.11
CA ARG A 334 0.39 -5.24 -4.29
C ARG A 334 1.78 -5.37 -3.64
N PHE A 335 2.35 -6.57 -3.66
CA PHE A 335 3.70 -6.88 -3.16
C PHE A 335 4.69 -7.16 -4.31
N SER A 336 4.37 -6.77 -5.55
CA SER A 336 5.11 -7.21 -6.73
C SER A 336 6.17 -6.22 -7.23
N VAL A 337 6.33 -5.05 -6.63
CA VAL A 337 7.25 -4.02 -7.12
C VAL A 337 8.71 -4.49 -7.21
N CYS A 338 9.14 -5.38 -6.31
CA CYS A 338 10.49 -5.98 -6.35
C CYS A 338 10.64 -7.14 -7.35
N SER A 339 9.55 -7.56 -8.03
CA SER A 339 9.59 -8.55 -9.11
C SER A 339 9.84 -7.88 -10.47
N ALA A 340 9.80 -8.67 -11.54
CA ALA A 340 9.84 -8.15 -12.91
C ALA A 340 8.80 -7.04 -13.16
N VAL A 341 7.69 -7.03 -12.41
CA VAL A 341 6.62 -6.02 -12.50
C VAL A 341 7.14 -4.59 -12.31
N GLY A 342 8.00 -4.37 -11.31
CA GLY A 342 8.62 -3.05 -11.10
C GLY A 342 10.03 -2.95 -11.68
N ILE A 343 10.83 -4.02 -11.53
CA ILE A 343 12.25 -3.95 -11.89
C ILE A 343 12.46 -3.75 -13.40
N VAL A 344 11.63 -4.34 -14.28
CA VAL A 344 11.76 -4.13 -15.74
C VAL A 344 11.55 -2.65 -16.12
N PRO A 345 10.38 -2.02 -15.87
CA PRO A 345 10.16 -0.64 -16.29
C PRO A 345 11.06 0.37 -15.57
N LEU A 346 11.31 0.16 -14.29
CA LEU A 346 12.15 1.08 -13.52
C LEU A 346 13.63 1.00 -13.91
N SER A 347 14.13 -0.19 -14.26
CA SER A 347 15.50 -0.33 -14.77
C SER A 347 15.65 0.24 -16.18
N LEU A 348 14.64 0.17 -17.02
CA LEU A 348 14.63 0.87 -18.32
C LEU A 348 14.79 2.39 -18.12
N GLN A 349 14.12 2.96 -17.12
CA GLN A 349 14.22 4.38 -16.77
C GLN A 349 15.54 4.73 -16.08
N TYR A 350 15.89 4.05 -14.99
CA TYR A 350 16.94 4.46 -14.04
C TYR A 350 18.24 3.65 -14.12
N SER A 351 18.27 2.53 -14.78
CA SER A 351 19.28 1.47 -14.82
C SER A 351 19.05 0.34 -13.82
N TYR A 352 19.57 -0.84 -14.14
CA TYR A 352 19.51 -1.99 -13.24
C TYR A 352 20.33 -1.78 -11.98
N GLU A 353 21.44 -1.06 -12.06
CA GLU A 353 22.28 -0.74 -10.90
C GLU A 353 21.53 0.06 -9.83
N VAL A 354 20.78 1.11 -10.22
CA VAL A 354 19.94 1.89 -9.30
C VAL A 354 18.86 1.00 -8.68
N MET A 355 18.27 0.10 -9.47
CA MET A 355 17.26 -0.82 -8.96
C MET A 355 17.83 -1.93 -8.09
N SER A 356 19.08 -2.30 -8.24
CA SER A 356 19.77 -3.20 -7.31
C SER A 356 19.90 -2.57 -5.92
N GLU A 357 20.26 -1.29 -5.83
CA GLU A 357 20.32 -0.57 -4.54
C GLU A 357 18.94 -0.47 -3.86
N PHE A 358 17.88 -0.32 -4.65
CA PHE A 358 16.51 -0.37 -4.13
C PHE A 358 16.18 -1.75 -3.52
N LEU A 359 16.56 -2.83 -4.21
CA LEU A 359 16.38 -4.19 -3.70
C LEU A 359 17.21 -4.44 -2.43
N ASP A 360 18.45 -3.93 -2.38
CA ASP A 360 19.33 -4.07 -1.23
C ASP A 360 18.76 -3.34 0.00
N GLY A 361 18.19 -2.16 -0.18
CA GLY A 361 17.51 -1.42 0.87
C GLY A 361 16.29 -2.16 1.44
N ALA A 362 15.50 -2.76 0.57
CA ALA A 362 14.36 -3.56 0.98
C ALA A 362 14.79 -4.85 1.70
N HIS A 363 15.83 -5.53 1.20
CA HIS A 363 16.41 -6.71 1.85
C HIS A 363 16.96 -6.42 3.24
N CYS A 364 17.57 -5.26 3.42
CA CYS A 364 18.05 -4.80 4.73
C CYS A 364 16.93 -4.80 5.79
N ILE A 365 15.74 -4.36 5.42
CA ILE A 365 14.57 -4.38 6.32
C ILE A 365 13.96 -5.77 6.44
N ASP A 366 14.08 -6.64 5.43
CA ASP A 366 13.68 -8.06 5.59
C ASP A 366 14.50 -8.73 6.68
N GLU A 367 15.82 -8.57 6.67
CA GLU A 367 16.68 -9.13 7.71
C GLU A 367 16.36 -8.54 9.09
N HIS A 368 16.16 -7.22 9.16
CA HIS A 368 15.71 -6.58 10.40
C HIS A 368 14.35 -7.14 10.87
N PHE A 369 13.39 -7.30 9.97
CA PHE A 369 12.07 -7.85 10.31
C PHE A 369 12.16 -9.28 10.82
N PHE A 370 12.97 -10.13 10.20
CA PHE A 370 13.06 -11.54 10.55
C PHE A 370 13.97 -11.83 11.75
N GLU A 371 14.97 -10.99 12.02
CA GLU A 371 15.98 -11.27 13.06
C GLU A 371 15.84 -10.42 14.32
N ALA A 372 15.41 -9.15 14.19
CA ALA A 372 15.35 -8.25 15.33
C ALA A 372 14.33 -8.72 16.39
N PRO A 373 14.64 -8.53 17.70
CA PRO A 373 13.68 -8.73 18.77
C PRO A 373 12.41 -7.89 18.54
N LEU A 374 11.24 -8.38 18.94
CA LEU A 374 9.96 -7.72 18.68
C LEU A 374 9.93 -6.26 19.18
N ARG A 375 10.58 -5.98 20.31
CA ARG A 375 10.63 -4.64 20.94
C ARG A 375 11.52 -3.64 20.21
N GLU A 376 12.37 -4.09 19.32
CA GLU A 376 13.29 -3.27 18.53
C GLU A 376 12.93 -3.26 17.04
N ASN A 377 11.96 -4.08 16.65
CA ASN A 377 11.58 -4.37 15.28
C ASN A 377 10.62 -3.30 14.74
N LEU A 378 11.09 -2.43 13.85
CA LEU A 378 10.33 -1.28 13.37
C LEU A 378 8.97 -1.67 12.74
N PRO A 379 8.90 -2.65 11.80
CA PRO A 379 7.62 -3.13 11.27
C PRO A 379 6.67 -3.69 12.34
N VAL A 380 7.20 -4.41 13.34
CA VAL A 380 6.39 -4.98 14.42
C VAL A 380 5.81 -3.88 15.28
N LEU A 381 6.61 -2.90 15.69
CA LEU A 381 6.16 -1.75 16.49
C LEU A 381 5.05 -0.99 15.78
N LEU A 382 5.25 -0.65 14.50
CA LEU A 382 4.24 0.05 13.69
C LEU A 382 2.97 -0.79 13.51
N GLY A 383 3.10 -2.11 13.32
CA GLY A 383 1.97 -3.03 13.20
C GLY A 383 1.15 -3.11 14.48
N LEU A 384 1.80 -3.26 15.66
CA LEU A 384 1.15 -3.32 16.96
C LEU A 384 0.45 -1.99 17.30
N ILE A 385 1.08 -0.84 17.02
CA ILE A 385 0.48 0.48 17.16
C ILE A 385 -0.74 0.62 16.26
N GLY A 386 -0.68 0.14 15.01
CA GLY A 386 -1.82 0.12 14.10
C GLY A 386 -2.99 -0.72 14.65
N VAL A 387 -2.71 -1.91 15.20
CA VAL A 387 -3.72 -2.74 15.89
C VAL A 387 -4.31 -2.01 17.10
N TRP A 388 -3.48 -1.37 17.92
CA TRP A 388 -3.94 -0.55 19.05
C TRP A 388 -4.90 0.56 18.60
N ASN A 389 -4.48 1.34 17.63
CA ASN A 389 -5.27 2.47 17.14
C ASN A 389 -6.60 2.04 16.50
N SER A 390 -6.57 1.04 15.62
CA SER A 390 -7.78 0.64 14.88
C SER A 390 -8.72 -0.24 15.70
N THR A 391 -8.20 -1.27 16.41
CA THR A 391 -9.03 -2.25 17.10
C THR A 391 -9.50 -1.75 18.47
N PHE A 392 -8.60 -1.18 19.28
CA PHE A 392 -8.89 -0.82 20.66
C PHE A 392 -9.31 0.64 20.83
N MET A 393 -8.59 1.57 20.19
CA MET A 393 -8.96 2.98 20.21
C MET A 393 -10.11 3.30 19.25
N CYS A 394 -10.43 2.39 18.32
CA CYS A 394 -11.47 2.54 17.29
C CYS A 394 -11.21 3.70 16.31
N TYR A 395 -9.94 3.99 16.02
CA TYR A 395 -9.55 4.95 14.99
C TYR A 395 -9.44 4.22 13.65
N GLY A 396 -10.51 4.22 12.87
CA GLY A 396 -10.61 3.48 11.61
C GLY A 396 -9.91 4.15 10.41
N THR A 397 -9.09 5.18 10.64
CA THR A 397 -8.38 5.92 9.59
C THR A 397 -6.93 6.16 10.00
N ARG A 398 -6.03 6.30 9.01
CA ARG A 398 -4.64 6.68 9.22
C ARG A 398 -4.18 7.64 8.13
N ALA A 399 -3.47 8.71 8.51
CA ALA A 399 -2.85 9.64 7.59
C ALA A 399 -1.36 9.30 7.38
N LEU A 400 -0.93 9.16 6.13
CA LEU A 400 0.46 8.99 5.72
C LEU A 400 0.99 10.33 5.24
N LEU A 401 1.91 10.92 5.99
CA LEU A 401 2.35 12.30 5.84
C LEU A 401 3.87 12.37 5.56
N PRO A 402 4.29 12.04 4.31
CA PRO A 402 5.70 12.15 3.95
C PRO A 402 6.11 13.60 3.75
N TYR A 403 7.12 14.07 4.48
CA TYR A 403 7.72 15.37 4.30
C TYR A 403 8.82 15.30 3.22
N SER A 404 8.35 14.94 2.05
CA SER A 404 9.10 14.94 0.78
C SER A 404 8.11 14.92 -0.39
N GLN A 405 8.22 15.88 -1.30
CA GLN A 405 7.38 15.92 -2.51
C GLN A 405 7.58 14.70 -3.41
N ALA A 406 8.78 14.10 -3.38
CA ALA A 406 9.10 12.89 -4.12
C ALA A 406 8.21 11.69 -3.73
N LEU A 407 7.65 11.69 -2.52
CA LEU A 407 6.77 10.64 -2.02
C LEU A 407 5.27 10.89 -2.26
N LYS A 408 4.90 11.79 -3.18
CA LYS A 408 3.48 12.09 -3.48
C LYS A 408 2.64 10.87 -3.89
N ARG A 409 3.26 9.81 -4.41
CA ARG A 409 2.58 8.55 -4.80
C ARG A 409 2.68 7.46 -3.74
N PHE A 410 3.45 7.66 -2.69
CA PHE A 410 3.60 6.70 -1.60
C PHE A 410 2.27 6.40 -0.86
N PRO A 411 1.47 7.40 -0.44
CA PRO A 411 0.18 7.12 0.19
C PRO A 411 -0.75 6.26 -0.68
N ALA A 412 -0.81 6.51 -1.99
CA ALA A 412 -1.64 5.73 -2.91
C ALA A 412 -1.17 4.27 -3.04
N HIS A 413 0.14 4.01 -2.98
CA HIS A 413 0.66 2.64 -2.95
C HIS A 413 0.30 1.94 -1.65
N ILE A 414 0.49 2.60 -0.50
CA ILE A 414 0.18 2.00 0.81
C ILE A 414 -1.33 1.79 1.00
N GLN A 415 -2.19 2.63 0.42
CA GLN A 415 -3.63 2.37 0.35
C GLN A 415 -3.90 0.96 -0.20
N GLN A 416 -3.26 0.58 -1.30
CA GLN A 416 -3.46 -0.77 -1.84
C GLN A 416 -2.81 -1.83 -0.94
N VAL A 417 -1.57 -1.62 -0.50
CA VAL A 417 -0.84 -2.60 0.33
C VAL A 417 -1.63 -2.92 1.59
N ASP A 418 -2.15 -1.93 2.31
CA ASP A 418 -2.83 -2.12 3.59
C ASP A 418 -4.32 -2.43 3.42
N MET A 419 -5.08 -1.60 2.72
CA MET A 419 -6.54 -1.74 2.65
C MET A 419 -6.97 -3.03 1.93
N GLU A 420 -6.28 -3.42 0.85
CA GLU A 420 -6.57 -4.67 0.14
C GLU A 420 -6.12 -5.91 0.95
N SER A 421 -5.05 -5.78 1.75
CA SER A 421 -4.56 -6.86 2.61
C SER A 421 -5.41 -7.05 3.85
N ASN A 422 -5.70 -5.97 4.57
CA ASN A 422 -6.22 -6.01 5.93
C ASN A 422 -7.72 -5.67 6.03
N GLY A 423 -8.36 -5.19 4.97
CA GLY A 423 -9.80 -5.01 4.89
C GLY A 423 -10.52 -6.35 4.78
N LYS A 424 -10.55 -7.14 5.85
CA LYS A 424 -11.10 -8.50 5.89
C LYS A 424 -12.21 -8.64 6.94
N ARG A 425 -13.17 -9.53 6.66
CA ARG A 425 -14.31 -9.78 7.55
C ARG A 425 -14.14 -11.02 8.43
N VAL A 426 -13.26 -11.93 8.05
CA VAL A 426 -13.11 -13.24 8.69
C VAL A 426 -11.65 -13.55 8.98
N THR A 427 -11.42 -14.42 9.97
CA THR A 427 -10.09 -14.99 10.23
C THR A 427 -9.68 -15.93 9.09
N ILE A 428 -8.42 -16.35 9.12
CA ILE A 428 -7.88 -17.36 8.19
C ILE A 428 -8.64 -18.70 8.24
N ASP A 429 -9.30 -18.98 9.37
CA ASP A 429 -10.14 -20.16 9.57
C ASP A 429 -11.61 -19.92 9.17
N GLY A 430 -11.94 -18.78 8.55
CA GLY A 430 -13.28 -18.42 8.08
C GLY A 430 -14.26 -17.96 9.17
N VAL A 431 -13.79 -17.69 10.40
CA VAL A 431 -14.62 -17.24 11.51
C VAL A 431 -14.79 -15.71 11.45
N PRO A 432 -16.03 -15.17 11.56
CA PRO A 432 -16.25 -13.73 11.59
C PRO A 432 -15.47 -13.05 12.71
N LEU A 433 -14.84 -11.91 12.38
CA LEU A 433 -14.16 -11.06 13.36
C LEU A 433 -15.20 -10.34 14.24
N PRO A 434 -14.99 -10.22 15.56
CA PRO A 434 -15.85 -9.44 16.45
C PRO A 434 -15.56 -7.92 16.39
N PHE A 435 -14.62 -7.48 15.56
CA PHE A 435 -14.19 -6.10 15.34
C PHE A 435 -13.97 -5.83 13.85
N GLN A 436 -13.81 -4.57 13.49
CA GLN A 436 -13.40 -4.18 12.13
C GLN A 436 -11.88 -4.26 12.01
N SER A 437 -11.38 -4.88 10.95
CA SER A 437 -9.96 -4.93 10.60
C SER A 437 -9.62 -3.99 9.44
N GLY A 438 -8.39 -3.53 9.40
CA GLY A 438 -7.90 -2.57 8.41
C GLY A 438 -8.21 -1.12 8.77
N GLU A 439 -7.45 -0.23 8.17
CA GLU A 439 -7.56 1.22 8.32
C GLU A 439 -7.89 1.84 6.94
N VAL A 440 -8.54 2.99 6.92
CA VAL A 440 -8.67 3.79 5.70
C VAL A 440 -7.44 4.69 5.62
N ASP A 441 -6.53 4.36 4.73
CA ASP A 441 -5.32 5.12 4.50
C ASP A 441 -5.55 6.27 3.53
N PHE A 442 -5.02 7.44 3.85
CA PHE A 442 -4.94 8.59 2.96
C PHE A 442 -3.71 9.41 3.30
N GLY A 443 -3.35 10.35 2.46
CA GLY A 443 -2.25 11.25 2.77
C GLY A 443 -1.77 12.07 1.59
N GLU A 444 -0.98 13.06 1.90
CA GLU A 444 -0.29 13.93 0.97
C GLU A 444 1.07 14.34 1.55
N PRO A 445 2.01 14.78 0.70
CA PRO A 445 3.25 15.35 1.19
C PRO A 445 3.02 16.56 2.10
N GLY A 446 3.78 16.63 3.21
CA GLY A 446 4.02 17.90 3.89
C GLY A 446 4.86 18.81 2.98
N THR A 447 4.58 20.10 2.96
CA THR A 447 3.63 20.89 3.78
C THR A 447 2.23 21.00 3.16
N ASN A 448 2.02 20.48 1.95
CA ASN A 448 0.75 20.62 1.22
C ASN A 448 -0.46 20.11 2.02
N GLY A 449 -0.34 18.93 2.66
CA GLY A 449 -1.39 18.35 3.50
C GLY A 449 -1.88 19.28 4.60
N GLN A 450 -0.97 20.13 5.16
CA GLN A 450 -1.31 21.12 6.20
C GLN A 450 -2.34 22.14 5.71
N HIS A 451 -2.30 22.47 4.42
CA HIS A 451 -3.19 23.42 3.76
C HIS A 451 -4.43 22.76 3.12
N SER A 452 -4.61 21.45 3.34
CA SER A 452 -5.71 20.66 2.78
C SER A 452 -6.62 20.12 3.88
N PHE A 453 -6.20 19.11 4.64
CA PHE A 453 -7.07 18.37 5.54
C PHE A 453 -6.68 18.45 7.03
N TYR A 454 -5.63 19.15 7.43
CA TYR A 454 -5.23 19.24 8.84
C TYR A 454 -6.28 19.91 9.73
N GLN A 455 -7.13 20.76 9.19
CA GLN A 455 -8.28 21.31 9.92
C GLN A 455 -9.12 20.19 10.56
N LEU A 456 -9.39 19.11 9.81
CA LEU A 456 -10.12 17.95 10.32
C LEU A 456 -9.33 17.25 11.42
N MET A 457 -8.01 17.06 11.24
CA MET A 457 -7.14 16.35 12.16
C MET A 457 -7.01 17.09 13.50
N HIS A 458 -6.97 18.42 13.49
CA HIS A 458 -6.87 19.23 14.70
C HIS A 458 -8.19 19.36 15.46
N GLN A 459 -9.28 19.71 14.78
CA GLN A 459 -10.56 20.06 15.42
C GLN A 459 -11.69 19.07 15.17
N GLY A 460 -11.51 18.15 14.20
CA GLY A 460 -12.53 17.15 13.86
C GLY A 460 -12.25 15.80 14.49
N ARG A 461 -12.19 14.78 13.63
CA ARG A 461 -11.97 13.39 14.04
C ARG A 461 -10.52 13.14 14.46
N VAL A 462 -10.33 12.22 15.40
CA VAL A 462 -8.99 11.68 15.69
C VAL A 462 -8.55 10.82 14.52
N VAL A 463 -7.42 11.17 13.94
CA VAL A 463 -6.77 10.45 12.84
C VAL A 463 -5.32 10.20 13.23
N PRO A 464 -4.94 8.97 13.59
CA PRO A 464 -3.53 8.62 13.76
C PRO A 464 -2.72 8.97 12.52
N ALA A 465 -1.50 9.45 12.70
CA ALA A 465 -0.67 9.90 11.59
C ALA A 465 0.74 9.32 11.65
N ASP A 466 1.26 8.93 10.48
CA ASP A 466 2.66 8.56 10.27
C ASP A 466 3.37 9.71 9.56
N PHE A 467 4.21 10.46 10.29
CA PHE A 467 5.10 11.47 9.74
C PHE A 467 6.39 10.83 9.27
N ILE A 468 6.79 11.07 8.02
CA ILE A 468 8.00 10.50 7.43
C ILE A 468 8.89 11.64 6.95
N GLY A 469 10.08 11.77 7.54
CA GLY A 469 11.05 12.83 7.22
C GLY A 469 12.43 12.27 6.88
N PHE A 470 13.28 13.12 6.33
CA PHE A 470 14.62 12.75 5.89
C PHE A 470 15.65 13.77 6.41
N MET A 471 16.82 13.28 6.88
CA MET A 471 17.89 14.13 7.37
C MET A 471 18.55 14.90 6.23
N GLU A 472 18.62 14.30 5.03
CA GLU A 472 19.23 14.88 3.84
C GLU A 472 18.20 15.14 2.75
N SER A 473 18.26 16.31 2.13
CA SER A 473 17.47 16.62 0.92
C SER A 473 18.03 15.93 -0.31
N GLN A 474 17.17 15.42 -1.20
CA GLN A 474 17.60 14.95 -2.54
C GLN A 474 18.15 16.09 -3.40
N THR A 475 17.64 17.30 -3.22
CA THR A 475 18.02 18.51 -3.97
C THR A 475 18.16 19.68 -3.00
N PRO A 476 19.31 19.82 -2.31
CA PRO A 476 19.51 20.91 -1.37
C PRO A 476 19.49 22.27 -2.11
N VAL A 477 18.75 23.22 -1.55
CA VAL A 477 18.64 24.59 -2.05
C VAL A 477 18.89 25.56 -0.89
N GLU A 478 19.82 26.47 -1.09
CA GLU A 478 20.12 27.55 -0.18
C GLU A 478 19.91 28.90 -0.87
N LEU A 479 19.21 29.81 -0.21
CA LEU A 479 18.97 31.16 -0.69
C LEU A 479 19.71 32.17 0.19
N GLN A 480 20.51 33.02 -0.43
CA GLN A 480 21.22 34.07 0.28
C GLN A 480 20.22 35.06 0.89
N GLY A 481 20.34 35.29 2.21
CA GLY A 481 19.49 36.22 2.96
C GLY A 481 18.30 35.55 3.68
N GLU A 482 18.04 34.26 3.42
CA GLU A 482 17.06 33.51 4.21
C GLU A 482 17.65 32.97 5.51
N ILE A 483 16.81 32.80 6.54
CA ILE A 483 17.21 32.36 7.88
C ILE A 483 17.58 30.88 7.88
N VAL A 484 16.84 30.06 7.09
CA VAL A 484 17.00 28.61 7.00
C VAL A 484 16.93 28.17 5.55
N SER A 485 17.45 26.99 5.24
CA SER A 485 17.29 26.37 3.93
C SER A 485 15.83 25.93 3.67
N ASN A 486 15.47 25.70 2.41
CA ASN A 486 14.16 25.11 2.08
C ASN A 486 13.93 23.77 2.78
N HIS A 487 15.00 22.98 2.97
CA HIS A 487 14.91 21.71 3.67
C HIS A 487 14.66 21.90 5.17
N ASP A 488 15.36 22.83 5.82
CA ASP A 488 15.14 23.14 7.24
C ASP A 488 13.72 23.68 7.48
N GLU A 489 13.20 24.51 6.57
CA GLU A 489 11.79 24.97 6.64
C GLU A 489 10.82 23.81 6.55
N LEU A 490 11.04 22.86 5.63
CA LEU A 490 10.24 21.64 5.53
C LEU A 490 10.32 20.80 6.80
N MET A 491 11.54 20.58 7.32
CA MET A 491 11.78 19.78 8.52
C MET A 491 11.31 20.47 9.79
N SER A 492 11.32 21.81 9.88
CA SER A 492 10.72 22.53 11.00
C SER A 492 9.24 22.19 11.15
N ASN A 493 8.52 22.08 10.04
CA ASN A 493 7.13 21.65 10.01
C ASN A 493 6.97 20.15 10.36
N PHE A 494 7.87 19.29 9.89
CA PHE A 494 7.89 17.87 10.26
C PHE A 494 8.00 17.67 11.78
N PHE A 495 8.79 18.48 12.47
CA PHE A 495 8.93 18.43 13.93
C PHE A 495 7.77 19.10 14.66
N ALA A 496 7.27 20.24 14.16
CA ALA A 496 6.27 21.03 14.86
C ALA A 496 4.85 20.45 14.78
N GLN A 497 4.47 19.85 13.65
CA GLN A 497 3.08 19.39 13.45
C GLN A 497 2.67 18.22 14.34
N PRO A 498 3.52 17.19 14.59
CA PRO A 498 3.21 16.15 15.57
C PRO A 498 2.97 16.70 16.98
N ASP A 499 3.76 17.71 17.40
CA ASP A 499 3.59 18.37 18.70
C ASP A 499 2.29 19.15 18.76
N ALA A 500 1.98 19.93 17.73
CA ALA A 500 0.70 20.66 17.65
C ALA A 500 -0.52 19.73 17.75
N LEU A 501 -0.45 18.55 17.11
CA LEU A 501 -1.48 17.52 17.19
C LEU A 501 -1.58 16.89 18.60
N ALA A 502 -0.45 16.65 19.24
CA ALA A 502 -0.38 16.04 20.56
C ALA A 502 -0.83 16.98 21.70
N TYR A 503 -0.29 18.22 21.70
CA TYR A 503 -0.53 19.18 22.79
C TYR A 503 -1.85 19.92 22.63
N GLY A 504 -2.20 20.32 21.41
CA GLY A 504 -3.35 21.21 21.17
C GLY A 504 -3.16 22.62 21.70
N LYS A 505 -4.26 23.33 21.92
CA LYS A 505 -4.29 24.67 22.50
C LYS A 505 -5.57 24.84 23.33
N SER A 506 -5.41 25.02 24.63
CA SER A 506 -6.51 25.07 25.57
C SER A 506 -7.20 26.44 25.59
N LEU A 507 -8.41 26.49 26.15
CA LEU A 507 -9.13 27.75 26.40
C LEU A 507 -8.33 28.70 27.31
N SER A 508 -7.59 28.18 28.30
CA SER A 508 -6.73 28.98 29.19
C SER A 508 -5.58 29.64 28.42
N ASP A 509 -4.96 28.94 27.47
CA ASP A 509 -3.89 29.49 26.64
C ASP A 509 -4.43 30.65 25.77
N LEU A 510 -5.62 30.47 25.19
CA LEU A 510 -6.28 31.51 24.39
C LEU A 510 -6.65 32.76 25.20
N ILE A 511 -7.05 32.57 26.46
CA ILE A 511 -7.31 33.70 27.38
C ILE A 511 -6.02 34.46 27.67
N GLN A 512 -4.93 33.75 27.98
CA GLN A 512 -3.63 34.35 28.25
C GLN A 512 -3.08 35.10 27.02
N GLU A 513 -3.34 34.61 25.83
CA GLU A 513 -2.97 35.27 24.56
C GLU A 513 -3.87 36.47 24.21
N GLY A 514 -4.89 36.75 25.02
CA GLY A 514 -5.79 37.88 24.78
C GLY A 514 -6.77 37.67 23.62
N VAL A 515 -7.03 36.42 23.23
CA VAL A 515 -8.00 36.10 22.15
C VAL A 515 -9.40 36.59 22.55
N PRO A 516 -10.13 37.35 21.68
CA PRO A 516 -11.48 37.78 21.94
C PRO A 516 -12.41 36.63 22.32
N GLU A 517 -13.30 36.85 23.31
CA GLU A 517 -14.16 35.80 23.88
C GLU A 517 -14.98 35.05 22.81
N ASN A 518 -15.57 35.78 21.85
CA ASN A 518 -16.35 35.20 20.77
C ASN A 518 -15.57 34.34 19.78
N LEU A 519 -14.24 34.34 19.82
CA LEU A 519 -13.37 33.52 18.98
C LEU A 519 -12.71 32.36 19.72
N ARG A 520 -12.76 32.32 21.05
CA ARG A 520 -11.98 31.35 21.86
C ARG A 520 -12.38 29.93 21.54
N GLU A 521 -13.67 29.61 21.61
CA GLU A 521 -14.18 28.27 21.31
C GLU A 521 -13.85 27.81 19.88
N HIS A 522 -13.80 28.72 18.91
CA HIS A 522 -13.39 28.42 17.55
C HIS A 522 -11.90 28.12 17.39
N LYS A 523 -11.08 28.55 18.34
CA LYS A 523 -9.62 28.45 18.32
C LYS A 523 -9.07 27.41 19.30
N VAL A 524 -9.94 26.71 20.04
CA VAL A 524 -9.51 25.58 20.87
C VAL A 524 -9.10 24.42 19.97
N PHE A 525 -7.91 23.87 20.20
CA PHE A 525 -7.45 22.62 19.64
C PHE A 525 -7.37 21.59 20.78
N MET A 526 -8.13 20.52 20.66
CA MET A 526 -8.23 19.52 21.73
C MET A 526 -6.92 18.80 22.02
N GLY A 527 -6.00 18.80 21.05
CA GLY A 527 -4.81 17.97 21.18
C GLY A 527 -5.13 16.48 21.22
N ASN A 528 -4.27 15.71 21.87
CA ASN A 528 -4.45 14.26 22.08
C ASN A 528 -4.64 13.49 20.76
N ARG A 529 -3.99 13.93 19.68
CA ARG A 529 -4.01 13.32 18.35
C ARG A 529 -2.76 12.46 18.19
N PRO A 530 -2.91 11.12 18.11
CA PRO A 530 -1.74 10.24 18.10
C PRO A 530 -0.99 10.31 16.78
N SER A 531 0.34 10.24 16.87
CA SER A 531 1.20 10.15 15.69
C SER A 531 2.49 9.38 15.97
N SER A 532 3.09 8.84 14.90
CA SER A 532 4.47 8.34 14.90
C SER A 532 5.30 9.18 13.96
N SER A 533 6.57 9.39 14.29
CA SER A 533 7.53 10.09 13.43
C SER A 533 8.66 9.15 13.03
N MET A 534 8.84 8.94 11.73
CA MET A 534 9.94 8.17 11.16
C MET A 534 10.92 9.14 10.49
N LEU A 535 12.14 9.21 11.01
CA LEU A 535 13.21 10.03 10.45
C LEU A 535 14.28 9.12 9.85
N MET A 536 14.46 9.19 8.54
CA MET A 536 15.42 8.40 7.77
C MET A 536 16.61 9.26 7.33
N THR A 537 17.77 8.65 7.08
CA THR A 537 18.97 9.38 6.65
C THR A 537 18.70 10.12 5.34
N LYS A 538 18.28 9.45 4.29
CA LYS A 538 17.95 10.08 3.00
C LYS A 538 17.01 9.24 2.15
N LEU A 539 16.39 9.88 1.16
CA LEU A 539 15.49 9.28 0.19
C LEU A 539 16.25 9.03 -1.13
N ASP A 540 17.03 7.97 -1.19
CA ASP A 540 17.62 7.43 -2.41
C ASP A 540 17.05 6.03 -2.71
N ALA A 541 17.57 5.34 -3.72
CA ALA A 541 17.08 4.02 -4.09
C ALA A 541 17.07 3.05 -2.89
N PHE A 542 18.12 3.03 -2.09
CA PHE A 542 18.22 2.20 -0.88
C PHE A 542 17.16 2.59 0.17
N GLY A 543 17.03 3.89 0.48
CA GLY A 543 16.05 4.40 1.45
C GLY A 543 14.60 4.14 1.02
N ILE A 544 14.30 4.23 -0.29
CA ILE A 544 12.97 3.89 -0.84
C ILE A 544 12.69 2.40 -0.66
N GLY A 545 13.68 1.52 -0.88
CA GLY A 545 13.57 0.10 -0.61
C GLY A 545 13.28 -0.20 0.86
N GLN A 546 13.99 0.46 1.78
CA GLN A 546 13.73 0.35 3.22
C GLN A 546 12.30 0.77 3.57
N LEU A 547 11.85 1.92 3.08
CA LEU A 547 10.51 2.44 3.35
C LEU A 547 9.42 1.49 2.85
N LEU A 548 9.58 0.96 1.64
CA LEU A 548 8.66 -0.04 1.08
C LEU A 548 8.54 -1.26 2.01
N ALA A 549 9.65 -1.87 2.36
CA ALA A 549 9.67 -3.11 3.15
C ALA A 549 9.12 -2.93 4.56
N ILE A 550 9.35 -1.76 5.20
CA ILE A 550 8.76 -1.44 6.50
C ILE A 550 7.23 -1.53 6.45
N TYR A 551 6.60 -0.93 5.44
CA TYR A 551 5.14 -0.91 5.35
C TYR A 551 4.56 -2.22 4.84
N GLU A 552 5.23 -2.96 3.97
CA GLU A 552 4.84 -4.32 3.61
C GLU A 552 4.79 -5.24 4.83
N HIS A 553 5.84 -5.22 5.65
CA HIS A 553 5.92 -6.04 6.87
C HIS A 553 4.99 -5.54 7.98
N ARG A 554 4.80 -4.22 8.14
CA ARG A 554 3.79 -3.66 9.04
C ARG A 554 2.41 -4.25 8.75
N THR A 555 2.02 -4.25 7.49
CA THR A 555 0.75 -4.79 7.03
C THR A 555 0.62 -6.29 7.34
N ALA A 556 1.69 -7.06 7.11
CA ALA A 556 1.73 -8.48 7.45
C ALA A 556 1.58 -8.72 8.97
N VAL A 557 2.26 -7.92 9.81
CA VAL A 557 2.17 -8.00 11.28
C VAL A 557 0.73 -7.80 11.74
N GLN A 558 0.04 -6.76 11.27
CA GLN A 558 -1.35 -6.54 11.62
C GLN A 558 -2.23 -7.74 11.25
N GLY A 559 -2.06 -8.26 10.04
CA GLY A 559 -2.78 -9.45 9.59
C GLY A 559 -2.51 -10.69 10.45
N PHE A 560 -1.28 -10.88 10.87
CA PHE A 560 -0.90 -11.97 11.78
C PHE A 560 -1.53 -11.84 13.16
N ILE A 561 -1.59 -10.61 13.70
CA ILE A 561 -2.25 -10.35 14.99
C ILE A 561 -3.77 -10.60 14.89
N TRP A 562 -4.43 -10.08 13.86
CA TRP A 562 -5.86 -10.29 13.64
C TRP A 562 -6.19 -11.71 13.16
N SER A 563 -5.19 -12.54 12.87
CA SER A 563 -5.34 -13.89 12.32
C SER A 563 -6.17 -13.90 11.03
N ILE A 564 -6.00 -12.90 10.16
CA ILE A 564 -6.64 -12.80 8.86
C ILE A 564 -5.68 -13.21 7.73
N ASN A 565 -6.22 -13.50 6.53
CA ASN A 565 -5.41 -13.69 5.35
C ASN A 565 -5.15 -12.35 4.64
N SER A 566 -3.97 -11.75 4.87
CA SER A 566 -3.58 -10.47 4.26
C SER A 566 -3.13 -10.61 2.80
N PHE A 567 -3.09 -11.80 2.22
CA PHE A 567 -2.41 -12.06 0.94
C PHE A 567 -3.36 -12.47 -0.19
N ASP A 568 -4.67 -12.57 0.08
CA ASP A 568 -5.73 -12.73 -0.92
C ASP A 568 -6.52 -11.42 -1.12
N GLN A 569 -7.47 -11.41 -2.07
CA GLN A 569 -8.26 -10.22 -2.44
C GLN A 569 -9.66 -10.57 -2.99
N TRP A 570 -10.39 -11.44 -2.32
CA TRP A 570 -11.73 -11.89 -2.76
C TRP A 570 -12.75 -10.73 -2.93
N GLY A 571 -12.57 -9.64 -2.18
CA GLY A 571 -13.47 -8.47 -2.19
C GLY A 571 -13.57 -7.77 -3.55
N VAL A 572 -12.59 -7.93 -4.45
CA VAL A 572 -12.60 -7.28 -5.77
C VAL A 572 -13.23 -8.14 -6.88
N GLU A 573 -13.60 -9.40 -6.59
CA GLU A 573 -14.08 -10.33 -7.64
C GLU A 573 -15.52 -10.05 -8.06
N LEU A 574 -16.43 -9.72 -7.13
CA LEU A 574 -17.84 -9.48 -7.42
C LEU A 574 -18.03 -8.35 -8.44
N GLY A 575 -17.30 -7.24 -8.29
CA GLY A 575 -17.37 -6.11 -9.21
C GLY A 575 -17.00 -6.49 -10.65
N LYS A 576 -15.99 -7.35 -10.83
CA LYS A 576 -15.56 -7.85 -12.16
C LYS A 576 -16.65 -8.68 -12.84
N VAL A 577 -17.33 -9.53 -12.07
CA VAL A 577 -18.45 -10.36 -12.58
C VAL A 577 -19.59 -9.47 -13.07
N LEU A 578 -20.02 -8.49 -12.25
CA LEU A 578 -21.08 -7.56 -12.61
C LEU A 578 -20.69 -6.67 -13.82
N ALA A 579 -19.45 -6.17 -13.85
CA ALA A 579 -18.95 -5.39 -14.99
C ALA A 579 -18.96 -6.19 -16.30
N LYS A 580 -18.69 -7.50 -16.25
CA LYS A 580 -18.79 -8.37 -17.43
C LYS A 580 -20.22 -8.46 -17.97
N GLN A 581 -21.23 -8.53 -17.08
CA GLN A 581 -22.64 -8.54 -17.47
C GLN A 581 -23.05 -7.21 -18.13
N VAL A 582 -22.67 -6.07 -17.50
CA VAL A 582 -22.93 -4.73 -18.07
C VAL A 582 -22.27 -4.58 -19.44
N ARG A 583 -21.00 -5.02 -19.59
CA ARG A 583 -20.29 -4.98 -20.87
C ARG A 583 -21.00 -5.77 -21.97
N SER A 584 -21.51 -6.94 -21.64
CA SER A 584 -22.31 -7.76 -22.56
C SER A 584 -23.58 -7.04 -22.99
N GLN A 585 -24.32 -6.44 -22.06
CA GLN A 585 -25.53 -5.65 -22.36
C GLN A 585 -25.21 -4.46 -23.27
N LEU A 586 -24.17 -3.68 -22.96
CA LEU A 586 -23.73 -2.54 -23.77
C LEU A 586 -23.41 -2.96 -25.21
N ASN A 587 -22.68 -4.08 -25.40
CA ASN A 587 -22.36 -4.61 -26.72
C ASN A 587 -23.62 -5.01 -27.48
N THR A 588 -24.55 -5.72 -26.83
CA THR A 588 -25.79 -6.17 -27.44
C THR A 588 -26.71 -5.00 -27.81
N SER A 589 -26.89 -4.04 -26.88
CA SER A 589 -27.74 -2.87 -27.14
C SER A 589 -27.18 -1.98 -28.26
N ARG A 590 -25.86 -1.81 -28.35
CA ARG A 590 -25.24 -1.02 -29.45
C ARG A 590 -25.32 -1.72 -30.81
N LYS A 591 -25.26 -3.05 -30.86
CA LYS A 591 -25.32 -3.81 -32.13
C LYS A 591 -26.71 -4.03 -32.63
N SER A 592 -27.68 -4.32 -31.76
CA SER A 592 -29.02 -4.75 -32.10
C SER A 592 -30.16 -3.91 -31.54
N GLN A 593 -29.84 -2.75 -30.89
CA GLN A 593 -30.82 -1.90 -30.22
C GLN A 593 -31.67 -2.63 -29.16
N ALA A 594 -31.15 -3.72 -28.62
CA ALA A 594 -31.82 -4.49 -27.58
C ALA A 594 -32.06 -3.65 -26.32
N SER A 595 -33.25 -3.79 -25.71
CA SER A 595 -33.57 -3.15 -24.43
C SER A 595 -32.68 -3.64 -23.31
N VAL A 596 -32.48 -2.79 -22.30
CA VAL A 596 -31.73 -3.14 -21.09
C VAL A 596 -32.56 -4.11 -20.25
N GLN A 597 -31.98 -5.26 -19.87
CA GLN A 597 -32.65 -6.28 -19.08
C GLN A 597 -31.69 -6.93 -18.07
N GLY A 598 -32.25 -7.49 -16.99
CA GLY A 598 -31.48 -8.27 -16.01
C GLY A 598 -30.72 -7.45 -14.97
N PHE A 599 -31.01 -6.14 -14.84
CA PHE A 599 -30.43 -5.26 -13.85
C PHE A 599 -31.48 -4.68 -12.90
N ASN A 600 -31.05 -4.17 -11.75
CA ASN A 600 -31.94 -3.40 -10.89
C ASN A 600 -32.38 -2.10 -11.57
N SER A 601 -33.46 -1.48 -11.06
CA SER A 601 -34.08 -0.29 -11.67
C SER A 601 -33.10 0.89 -11.82
N SER A 602 -32.21 1.12 -10.85
CA SER A 602 -31.22 2.19 -10.89
C SER A 602 -30.20 1.97 -12.02
N THR A 603 -29.62 0.78 -12.08
CA THR A 603 -28.65 0.43 -13.14
C THR A 603 -29.32 0.44 -14.52
N SER A 604 -30.56 -0.05 -14.65
CA SER A 604 -31.30 -0.02 -15.91
C SER A 604 -31.52 1.40 -16.41
N ALA A 605 -32.01 2.29 -15.55
CA ALA A 605 -32.25 3.69 -15.92
C ALA A 605 -30.97 4.42 -16.36
N LEU A 606 -29.84 4.18 -15.67
CA LEU A 606 -28.55 4.77 -16.04
C LEU A 606 -28.00 4.20 -17.35
N LEU A 607 -28.15 2.91 -17.60
CA LEU A 607 -27.74 2.27 -18.85
C LEU A 607 -28.60 2.76 -20.03
N GLU A 608 -29.90 2.90 -19.86
CA GLU A 608 -30.81 3.43 -20.89
C GLU A 608 -30.46 4.88 -21.23
N ALA A 609 -30.23 5.74 -20.21
CA ALA A 609 -29.79 7.11 -20.41
C ALA A 609 -28.44 7.18 -21.13
N TYR A 610 -27.46 6.34 -20.75
CA TYR A 610 -26.17 6.26 -21.40
C TYR A 610 -26.24 5.78 -22.86
N LEU A 611 -27.10 4.81 -23.15
CA LEU A 611 -27.28 4.25 -24.50
C LEU A 611 -28.09 5.18 -25.41
N SER A 612 -29.01 5.98 -24.87
CA SER A 612 -29.80 6.95 -25.63
C SER A 612 -28.97 8.15 -26.10
N HIS A 613 -27.83 8.42 -25.43
CA HIS A 613 -26.93 9.48 -25.86
C HIS A 613 -26.18 9.06 -27.13
N LYS A 614 -26.43 9.75 -28.23
CA LYS A 614 -25.73 9.51 -29.50
C LYS A 614 -24.26 9.93 -29.37
N LYS A 615 -23.34 9.03 -29.69
CA LYS A 615 -21.92 9.35 -29.82
C LYS A 615 -21.65 10.17 -31.06
#